data_e9a46dff1f214b2a080c36eacbea325e
#
_entry.id   e9a46dff1f214b2a080c36eacbea325e
#
_cell.length_a   1.000
_cell.length_b   1.000
_cell.length_c   1.000
_cell.angle_alpha   90.00
_cell.angle_beta   90.00
_cell.angle_gamma   90.00
#
_symmetry.space_group_name_H-M   'P 1'
#
loop_
_entity.id
_entity.type
_entity.pdbx_description
1 polymer ?
#
loop_
_entity_poly.entity_id
_entity_poly.type
_entity_poly.pdbx_seq_one_letter_code
_entity_poly.pdbx_strand_id
1 'polypeptide(L)'
;MIFVTGDCHGNFERFKPKYFPEQAQMTKRDIVICAGDFGGVWFGDGRDEAALDWLESLPFTLAFVCGNHENYDALERYPVKDWHGGKVHRIRSHVLHLMRGQVFELEGYHFFTMGGAKSHDTEDGILEPGAPDFERKLLMLQRKPRARYRINHISWWAQEMPSEEEYAEARKNLAKVDWAVDYVITHCAPTSIALIENRHNEADPLTDFLQEVKERAHYHYWLFGHYHDNRAIDEKHILLWEQIVQVI
;
A
#
# COMPACT_ATOMS: atom_id res chain seq x y z
N MET A 1 14.81 -12.21 8.81
CA MET A 1 13.53 -11.83 9.50
C MET A 1 12.69 -10.98 8.58
N ILE A 2 11.37 -11.17 8.61
CA ILE A 2 10.42 -10.33 7.86
C ILE A 2 9.34 -9.82 8.81
N PHE A 3 9.09 -8.52 8.78
CA PHE A 3 8.07 -7.84 9.56
C PHE A 3 7.07 -7.15 8.64
N VAL A 4 5.84 -6.97 9.10
CA VAL A 4 4.78 -6.24 8.38
C VAL A 4 4.16 -5.20 9.31
N THR A 5 3.87 -4.03 8.77
CA THR A 5 3.13 -2.95 9.46
C THR A 5 2.08 -2.36 8.52
N GLY A 6 1.10 -1.65 9.05
CA GLY A 6 0.10 -0.94 8.26
C GLY A 6 0.53 0.46 7.85
N ASP A 7 -0.46 1.29 7.59
CA ASP A 7 -0.39 2.65 7.05
C ASP A 7 0.58 3.56 7.80
N CYS A 8 1.48 4.21 7.07
CA CYS A 8 2.45 5.15 7.63
C CYS A 8 2.03 6.62 7.46
N HIS A 9 1.39 6.98 6.36
CA HIS A 9 1.02 8.37 6.02
C HIS A 9 2.16 9.38 6.21
N GLY A 10 3.39 8.99 5.88
CA GLY A 10 4.58 9.81 6.07
C GLY A 10 5.04 9.96 7.53
N ASN A 11 4.37 9.31 8.49
CA ASN A 11 4.81 9.23 9.88
C ASN A 11 5.57 7.93 10.14
N PHE A 12 6.88 8.03 10.20
CA PHE A 12 7.78 6.90 10.36
C PHE A 12 8.33 6.74 11.79
N GLU A 13 7.71 7.39 12.79
CA GLU A 13 8.12 7.31 14.20
C GLU A 13 8.23 5.86 14.70
N ARG A 14 7.36 4.97 14.22
CA ARG A 14 7.33 3.54 14.57
C ARG A 14 8.65 2.82 14.27
N PHE A 15 9.44 3.31 13.29
CA PHE A 15 10.73 2.71 12.93
C PHE A 15 11.90 3.24 13.75
N LYS A 16 11.67 4.12 14.73
CA LYS A 16 12.73 4.52 15.67
C LYS A 16 13.04 3.40 16.66
N PRO A 17 14.30 3.22 17.08
CA PRO A 17 14.70 2.14 17.98
C PRO A 17 13.90 2.06 19.29
N LYS A 18 13.34 3.18 19.74
CA LYS A 18 12.47 3.22 20.93
C LYS A 18 11.17 2.43 20.74
N TYR A 19 10.63 2.40 19.52
CA TYR A 19 9.34 1.77 19.23
C TYR A 19 9.47 0.43 18.50
N PHE A 20 10.65 0.20 17.91
CA PHE A 20 10.99 -1.04 17.21
C PHE A 20 12.41 -1.48 17.63
N PRO A 21 12.58 -1.98 18.86
CA PRO A 21 13.90 -2.36 19.39
C PRO A 21 14.50 -3.58 18.69
N GLU A 22 13.69 -4.46 18.08
CA GLU A 22 14.11 -5.64 17.32
C GLU A 22 15.08 -5.27 16.19
N GLN A 23 14.98 -4.07 15.65
CA GLN A 23 15.87 -3.59 14.60
C GLN A 23 17.36 -3.56 15.00
N ALA A 24 17.68 -3.59 16.30
CA ALA A 24 19.07 -3.63 16.76
C ALA A 24 19.82 -4.89 16.32
N GLN A 25 19.09 -5.96 15.95
CA GLN A 25 19.65 -7.22 15.45
C GLN A 25 19.47 -7.37 13.95
N MET A 26 18.80 -6.42 13.28
CA MET A 26 18.50 -6.47 11.86
C MET A 26 19.65 -5.97 10.99
N THR A 27 19.67 -6.44 9.77
CA THR A 27 20.59 -6.02 8.71
C THR A 27 19.78 -5.66 7.45
N LYS A 28 20.42 -5.13 6.43
CA LYS A 28 19.77 -4.85 5.13
C LYS A 28 19.20 -6.09 4.42
N ARG A 29 19.44 -7.29 4.92
CA ARG A 29 18.80 -8.53 4.45
C ARG A 29 17.44 -8.75 5.09
N ASP A 30 17.20 -8.18 6.25
CA ASP A 30 15.92 -8.23 6.94
C ASP A 30 14.97 -7.20 6.33
N ILE A 31 13.67 -7.49 6.30
CA ILE A 31 12.70 -6.72 5.54
C ILE A 31 11.57 -6.28 6.46
N VAL A 32 11.17 -5.03 6.33
CA VAL A 32 9.91 -4.52 6.89
C VAL A 32 9.01 -4.12 5.73
N ILE A 33 7.78 -4.64 5.68
CA ILE A 33 6.81 -4.35 4.62
C ILE A 33 5.69 -3.47 5.20
N CYS A 34 5.46 -2.31 4.60
CA CYS A 34 4.32 -1.44 4.90
C CYS A 34 3.15 -1.81 3.98
N ALA A 35 1.99 -2.09 4.57
CA ALA A 35 0.78 -2.51 3.87
C ALA A 35 -0.04 -1.32 3.32
N GLY A 36 0.62 -0.39 2.64
CA GLY A 36 0.03 0.74 1.93
C GLY A 36 0.07 2.07 2.69
N ASP A 37 -0.42 3.10 2.03
CA ASP A 37 -0.43 4.49 2.52
C ASP A 37 0.90 4.89 3.14
N PHE A 38 1.98 4.63 2.37
CA PHE A 38 3.35 4.85 2.83
C PHE A 38 3.62 6.34 3.06
N GLY A 39 3.28 7.19 2.08
CA GLY A 39 3.40 8.64 2.17
C GLY A 39 4.83 9.18 2.19
N GLY A 40 5.85 8.37 1.91
CA GLY A 40 7.26 8.79 1.86
C GLY A 40 7.68 9.35 0.51
N VAL A 41 6.89 9.11 -0.54
CA VAL A 41 7.02 9.70 -1.86
C VAL A 41 5.76 10.52 -2.11
N TRP A 42 5.69 11.73 -1.56
CA TRP A 42 4.48 12.54 -1.61
C TRP A 42 4.63 13.79 -2.49
N PHE A 43 5.67 14.55 -2.29
CA PHE A 43 5.86 15.79 -3.05
C PHE A 43 6.46 15.54 -4.44
N GLY A 44 7.24 14.46 -4.60
CA GLY A 44 7.94 14.15 -5.83
C GLY A 44 9.03 15.16 -6.19
N ASP A 45 9.50 15.90 -5.20
CA ASP A 45 10.60 16.88 -5.30
C ASP A 45 11.54 16.76 -4.08
N GLY A 46 12.46 17.70 -3.93
CA GLY A 46 13.47 17.66 -2.86
C GLY A 46 12.94 17.65 -1.42
N ARG A 47 11.65 17.86 -1.19
CA ARG A 47 11.04 17.82 0.14
C ARG A 47 10.95 16.41 0.72
N ASP A 48 10.90 15.37 -0.12
CA ASP A 48 10.85 13.98 0.31
C ASP A 48 12.24 13.45 0.69
N GLU A 49 13.32 14.06 0.20
CA GLU A 49 14.68 13.55 0.25
C GLU A 49 15.15 13.25 1.68
N ALA A 50 14.93 14.18 2.61
CA ALA A 50 15.41 14.01 4.00
C ALA A 50 14.75 12.80 4.70
N ALA A 51 13.46 12.58 4.46
CA ALA A 51 12.73 11.42 4.99
C ALA A 51 13.22 10.13 4.33
N LEU A 52 13.37 10.13 3.00
CA LEU A 52 13.83 8.97 2.24
C LEU A 52 15.28 8.58 2.59
N ASP A 53 16.16 9.56 2.80
CA ASP A 53 17.53 9.30 3.21
C ASP A 53 17.60 8.74 4.64
N TRP A 54 16.75 9.23 5.55
CA TRP A 54 16.65 8.64 6.87
C TRP A 54 16.11 7.20 6.81
N LEU A 55 15.09 6.93 5.99
CA LEU A 55 14.56 5.57 5.78
C LEU A 55 15.61 4.64 5.18
N GLU A 56 16.41 5.13 4.21
CA GLU A 56 17.54 4.37 3.66
C GLU A 56 18.61 4.06 4.73
N SER A 57 18.76 4.90 5.75
CA SER A 57 19.74 4.70 6.84
C SER A 57 19.31 3.63 7.85
N LEU A 58 18.05 3.20 7.88
CA LEU A 58 17.57 2.15 8.79
C LEU A 58 18.33 0.83 8.58
N PRO A 59 18.50 -0.01 9.60
CA PRO A 59 19.30 -1.23 9.47
C PRO A 59 18.68 -2.32 8.56
N PHE A 60 17.42 -2.20 8.19
CA PHE A 60 16.68 -3.15 7.37
C PHE A 60 16.33 -2.58 5.99
N THR A 61 15.85 -3.42 5.08
CA THR A 61 15.19 -2.99 3.83
C THR A 61 13.73 -2.69 4.12
N LEU A 62 13.29 -1.48 3.77
CA LEU A 62 11.90 -1.07 3.87
C LEU A 62 11.22 -1.25 2.52
N ALA A 63 10.21 -2.09 2.47
CA ALA A 63 9.37 -2.28 1.30
C ALA A 63 7.94 -1.79 1.60
N PHE A 64 7.17 -1.43 0.59
CA PHE A 64 5.77 -1.07 0.77
C PHE A 64 4.93 -1.40 -0.47
N VAL A 65 3.67 -1.73 -0.29
CA VAL A 65 2.67 -1.68 -1.35
C VAL A 65 2.05 -0.28 -1.39
N CYS A 66 1.51 0.15 -2.51
CA CYS A 66 0.80 1.44 -2.57
C CYS A 66 -0.57 1.35 -1.89
N GLY A 67 -1.06 2.47 -1.35
CA GLY A 67 -2.42 2.65 -0.87
C GLY A 67 -3.20 3.64 -1.73
N ASN A 68 -4.27 4.24 -1.20
CA ASN A 68 -4.98 5.32 -1.89
C ASN A 68 -4.38 6.70 -1.60
N HIS A 69 -3.55 6.83 -0.57
CA HIS A 69 -2.82 8.05 -0.23
C HIS A 69 -1.36 7.99 -0.72
N GLU A 70 -1.19 7.91 -2.05
CA GLU A 70 0.12 7.93 -2.70
C GLU A 70 0.15 8.97 -3.84
N ASN A 71 1.31 9.60 -4.06
CA ASN A 71 1.54 10.39 -5.27
C ASN A 71 2.05 9.46 -6.38
N TYR A 72 1.12 8.93 -7.16
CA TYR A 72 1.43 7.99 -8.24
C TYR A 72 2.29 8.62 -9.34
N ASP A 73 2.09 9.90 -9.65
CA ASP A 73 2.92 10.61 -10.64
C ASP A 73 4.40 10.66 -10.21
N ALA A 74 4.66 10.79 -8.91
CA ALA A 74 6.02 10.78 -8.39
C ALA A 74 6.57 9.34 -8.30
N LEU A 75 5.75 8.39 -7.87
CA LEU A 75 6.12 6.99 -7.68
C LEU A 75 6.51 6.32 -9.00
N GLU A 76 5.77 6.58 -10.07
CA GLU A 76 6.02 6.03 -11.41
C GLU A 76 7.30 6.56 -12.09
N ARG A 77 7.90 7.64 -11.60
CA ARG A 77 9.18 8.16 -12.11
C ARG A 77 10.38 7.35 -11.65
N TYR A 78 10.24 6.55 -10.60
CA TYR A 78 11.33 5.71 -10.13
C TYR A 78 11.59 4.52 -11.05
N PRO A 79 12.85 4.09 -11.19
CA PRO A 79 13.20 3.00 -12.08
C PRO A 79 12.62 1.67 -11.60
N VAL A 80 11.99 0.95 -12.51
CA VAL A 80 11.54 -0.43 -12.27
C VAL A 80 12.74 -1.35 -12.27
N LYS A 81 12.82 -2.24 -11.29
CA LYS A 81 13.87 -3.25 -11.14
C LYS A 81 13.25 -4.61 -10.77
N ASP A 82 13.91 -5.67 -11.19
CA ASP A 82 13.61 -7.01 -10.67
C ASP A 82 14.20 -7.15 -9.26
N TRP A 83 13.43 -7.71 -8.35
CA TRP A 83 13.82 -7.96 -6.98
C TRP A 83 13.07 -9.19 -6.44
N HIS A 84 13.80 -10.21 -6.00
CA HIS A 84 13.25 -11.45 -5.44
C HIS A 84 12.09 -12.08 -6.25
N GLY A 85 12.22 -12.14 -7.57
CA GLY A 85 11.23 -12.75 -8.47
C GLY A 85 10.09 -11.83 -8.92
N GLY A 86 9.89 -10.68 -8.28
CA GLY A 86 8.91 -9.66 -8.65
C GLY A 86 9.55 -8.35 -9.12
N LYS A 87 8.71 -7.37 -9.45
CA LYS A 87 9.11 -6.03 -9.88
C LYS A 87 8.86 -5.00 -8.78
N VAL A 88 9.80 -4.06 -8.65
CA VAL A 88 9.73 -2.96 -7.69
C VAL A 88 10.08 -1.63 -8.37
N HIS A 89 9.50 -0.51 -7.89
CA HIS A 89 10.10 0.79 -8.07
C HIS A 89 11.20 0.98 -7.01
N ARG A 90 12.42 1.24 -7.48
CA ARG A 90 13.58 1.45 -6.59
C ARG A 90 13.68 2.91 -6.19
N ILE A 91 13.13 3.27 -5.03
CA ILE A 91 13.16 4.63 -4.49
C ILE A 91 14.55 4.97 -3.96
N ARG A 92 15.11 4.04 -3.18
CA ARG A 92 16.50 4.02 -2.70
C ARG A 92 17.03 2.59 -2.87
N SER A 93 18.26 2.34 -2.45
CA SER A 93 18.82 0.97 -2.48
C SER A 93 18.02 0.00 -1.63
N HIS A 94 17.47 0.49 -0.51
CA HIS A 94 16.75 -0.30 0.49
C HIS A 94 15.40 0.33 0.88
N VAL A 95 14.85 1.21 0.03
CA VAL A 95 13.45 1.67 0.10
C VAL A 95 12.80 1.33 -1.23
N LEU A 96 11.86 0.38 -1.22
CA LEU A 96 11.33 -0.28 -2.41
C LEU A 96 9.79 -0.23 -2.41
N HIS A 97 9.21 0.21 -3.53
CA HIS A 97 7.77 0.03 -3.77
C HIS A 97 7.55 -1.31 -4.47
N LEU A 98 6.86 -2.22 -3.80
CA LEU A 98 6.43 -3.51 -4.34
C LEU A 98 5.29 -3.27 -5.33
N MET A 99 5.54 -3.50 -6.61
CA MET A 99 4.53 -3.26 -7.65
C MET A 99 3.35 -4.22 -7.49
N ARG A 100 2.20 -3.81 -7.98
CA ARG A 100 0.96 -4.59 -7.91
C ARG A 100 1.07 -5.92 -8.64
N GLY A 101 0.40 -6.93 -8.10
CA GLY A 101 0.25 -8.23 -8.74
C GLY A 101 1.54 -9.05 -8.82
N GLN A 102 2.54 -8.73 -8.01
CA GLN A 102 3.79 -9.47 -8.00
C GLN A 102 3.78 -10.59 -6.95
N VAL A 103 4.58 -11.63 -7.19
CA VAL A 103 4.92 -12.66 -6.22
C VAL A 103 6.42 -12.58 -5.96
N PHE A 104 6.79 -12.36 -4.71
CA PHE A 104 8.17 -12.27 -4.26
C PHE A 104 8.57 -13.53 -3.50
N GLU A 105 9.77 -14.05 -3.73
CA GLU A 105 10.36 -15.12 -2.94
C GLU A 105 11.29 -14.54 -1.87
N LEU A 106 10.82 -14.46 -0.63
CA LEU A 106 11.55 -13.88 0.49
C LEU A 106 11.79 -14.96 1.55
N GLU A 107 13.06 -15.23 1.88
CA GLU A 107 13.47 -16.25 2.86
C GLU A 107 12.86 -17.64 2.59
N GLY A 108 12.62 -17.99 1.30
CA GLY A 108 12.02 -19.25 0.88
C GLY A 108 10.50 -19.31 0.96
N TYR A 109 9.82 -18.18 1.23
CA TYR A 109 8.37 -18.03 1.25
C TYR A 109 7.88 -17.15 0.11
N HIS A 110 6.70 -17.46 -0.43
CA HIS A 110 6.06 -16.66 -1.47
C HIS A 110 5.15 -15.59 -0.86
N PHE A 111 5.41 -14.34 -1.21
CA PHE A 111 4.61 -13.17 -0.83
C PHE A 111 3.91 -12.61 -2.06
N PHE A 112 2.58 -12.72 -2.12
CA PHE A 112 1.79 -12.02 -3.13
C PHE A 112 1.46 -10.61 -2.65
N THR A 113 1.62 -9.61 -3.51
CA THR A 113 1.37 -8.20 -3.17
C THR A 113 0.37 -7.56 -4.12
N MET A 114 -0.58 -6.79 -3.56
CA MET A 114 -1.54 -6.00 -4.33
C MET A 114 -1.91 -4.74 -3.57
N GLY A 115 -1.41 -3.62 -4.03
CA GLY A 115 -1.69 -2.32 -3.43
C GLY A 115 -2.92 -1.63 -4.03
N GLY A 116 -3.31 -0.53 -3.41
CA GLY A 116 -4.43 0.33 -3.79
C GLY A 116 -5.65 0.17 -2.90
N ALA A 117 -6.51 1.18 -2.92
CA ALA A 117 -7.85 1.18 -2.37
C ALA A 117 -8.64 2.34 -2.96
N LYS A 118 -9.97 2.24 -2.98
CA LYS A 118 -10.85 3.34 -3.39
C LYS A 118 -10.95 4.37 -2.26
N SER A 119 -10.67 5.64 -2.56
CA SER A 119 -10.88 6.74 -1.62
C SER A 119 -12.36 6.98 -1.36
N HIS A 120 -12.72 7.09 -0.07
CA HIS A 120 -14.12 7.33 0.37
C HIS A 120 -14.41 8.78 0.73
N ASP A 121 -13.41 9.66 0.70
CA ASP A 121 -13.54 11.08 1.05
C ASP A 121 -13.63 11.98 -0.20
N THR A 122 -14.30 11.48 -1.23
CA THR A 122 -14.54 12.12 -2.52
C THR A 122 -16.03 12.39 -2.78
N GLU A 123 -16.87 12.38 -1.75
CA GLU A 123 -18.33 12.55 -1.86
C GLU A 123 -18.74 13.88 -2.50
N ASP A 124 -17.94 14.94 -2.30
CA ASP A 124 -18.15 16.26 -2.89
C ASP A 124 -17.43 16.44 -4.24
N GLY A 125 -16.80 15.37 -4.72
CA GLY A 125 -16.18 15.26 -6.02
C GLY A 125 -14.68 15.38 -6.04
N ILE A 126 -14.13 15.11 -7.22
CA ILE A 126 -12.72 15.26 -7.55
C ILE A 126 -12.60 16.47 -8.47
N LEU A 127 -11.82 17.45 -8.08
CA LEU A 127 -11.63 18.69 -8.81
C LEU A 127 -10.49 18.51 -9.82
N GLU A 128 -10.72 19.02 -11.05
CA GLU A 128 -9.73 19.06 -12.11
C GLU A 128 -9.05 20.44 -12.13
N PRO A 129 -7.74 20.57 -11.82
CA PRO A 129 -7.05 21.87 -11.77
C PRO A 129 -7.14 22.72 -13.03
N GLY A 130 -7.25 22.07 -14.22
CA GLY A 130 -7.38 22.74 -15.51
C GLY A 130 -8.82 23.08 -15.94
N ALA A 131 -9.83 22.73 -15.12
CA ALA A 131 -11.23 22.98 -15.49
C ALA A 131 -11.58 24.48 -15.38
N PRO A 132 -12.40 25.02 -16.31
CA PRO A 132 -12.77 26.45 -16.30
C PRO A 132 -13.46 26.93 -15.01
N ASP A 133 -14.07 26.01 -14.26
CA ASP A 133 -14.79 26.31 -13.03
C ASP A 133 -14.06 25.85 -11.76
N PHE A 134 -12.79 25.43 -11.88
CA PHE A 134 -11.97 24.89 -10.78
C PHE A 134 -11.94 25.85 -9.57
N GLU A 135 -11.47 27.08 -9.77
CA GLU A 135 -11.34 28.08 -8.70
C GLU A 135 -12.67 28.33 -7.98
N ARG A 136 -13.76 28.45 -8.77
CA ARG A 136 -15.10 28.66 -8.22
C ARG A 136 -15.55 27.46 -7.35
N LYS A 137 -15.37 26.23 -7.85
CA LYS A 137 -15.73 25.01 -7.11
C LYS A 137 -14.87 24.85 -5.87
N LEU A 138 -13.55 25.07 -5.99
CA LEU A 138 -12.63 24.99 -4.86
C LEU A 138 -13.03 25.97 -3.75
N LEU A 139 -13.31 27.23 -4.10
CA LEU A 139 -13.74 28.24 -3.13
C LEU A 139 -15.07 27.87 -2.44
N MET A 140 -16.01 27.28 -3.18
CA MET A 140 -17.28 26.81 -2.61
C MET A 140 -17.06 25.66 -1.62
N LEU A 141 -16.23 24.68 -1.98
CA LEU A 141 -15.96 23.53 -1.14
C LEU A 141 -15.13 23.89 0.10
N GLN A 142 -14.18 24.81 -0.01
CA GLN A 142 -13.43 25.33 1.15
C GLN A 142 -14.34 26.01 2.19
N ARG A 143 -15.48 26.57 1.75
CA ARG A 143 -16.48 27.19 2.64
C ARG A 143 -17.52 26.21 3.19
N LYS A 144 -17.62 25.01 2.60
CA LYS A 144 -18.54 23.97 3.02
C LYS A 144 -17.97 23.27 4.27
N PRO A 145 -18.66 23.28 5.42
CA PRO A 145 -18.20 22.55 6.58
C PRO A 145 -18.08 21.04 6.29
N ARG A 146 -16.94 20.46 6.62
CA ARG A 146 -16.65 19.02 6.43
C ARG A 146 -16.77 18.56 4.98
N ALA A 147 -16.45 19.44 4.03
CA ALA A 147 -16.39 19.06 2.63
C ALA A 147 -15.39 17.91 2.42
N ARG A 148 -15.81 16.89 1.67
CA ARG A 148 -15.00 15.72 1.30
C ARG A 148 -14.72 15.76 -0.18
N TYR A 149 -13.68 16.46 -0.56
CA TYR A 149 -13.23 16.57 -1.95
C TYR A 149 -11.73 16.35 -2.06
N ARG A 150 -11.33 15.91 -3.23
CA ARG A 150 -9.92 15.75 -3.60
C ARG A 150 -9.62 16.57 -4.86
N ILE A 151 -8.34 16.72 -5.15
CA ILE A 151 -7.88 17.45 -6.34
C ILE A 151 -7.01 16.48 -7.14
N ASN A 152 -7.39 16.26 -8.40
CA ASN A 152 -6.70 15.34 -9.30
C ASN A 152 -5.24 15.76 -9.49
N HIS A 153 -4.32 14.78 -9.44
CA HIS A 153 -2.86 14.93 -9.49
C HIS A 153 -2.25 15.85 -8.40
N ILE A 154 -2.99 16.10 -7.28
CA ILE A 154 -2.49 16.86 -6.12
C ILE A 154 -2.75 16.11 -4.82
N SER A 155 -3.95 15.60 -4.63
CA SER A 155 -4.35 14.85 -3.44
C SER A 155 -5.17 13.60 -3.74
N TRP A 156 -5.31 13.28 -5.02
CA TRP A 156 -5.97 12.10 -5.54
C TRP A 156 -5.42 11.75 -6.92
N TRP A 157 -5.33 10.47 -7.21
CA TRP A 157 -4.91 9.91 -8.50
C TRP A 157 -5.81 8.74 -8.86
N ALA A 158 -6.24 8.65 -10.12
CA ALA A 158 -7.05 7.53 -10.60
C ALA A 158 -6.32 6.17 -10.43
N GLN A 159 -5.01 6.21 -10.40
CA GLN A 159 -4.13 5.05 -10.17
C GLN A 159 -4.24 4.49 -8.74
N GLU A 160 -4.98 5.11 -7.81
CA GLU A 160 -5.32 4.45 -6.53
C GLU A 160 -6.02 3.11 -6.77
N MET A 161 -6.77 2.99 -7.87
CA MET A 161 -7.36 1.73 -8.35
C MET A 161 -6.44 1.07 -9.38
N PRO A 162 -6.24 -0.25 -9.30
CA PRO A 162 -5.45 -0.98 -10.29
C PRO A 162 -6.07 -0.96 -11.68
N SER A 163 -5.23 -1.00 -12.70
CA SER A 163 -5.65 -1.17 -14.09
C SER A 163 -5.99 -2.62 -14.42
N GLU A 164 -6.66 -2.85 -15.54
CA GLU A 164 -6.95 -4.20 -16.06
C GLU A 164 -5.67 -5.00 -16.34
N GLU A 165 -4.61 -4.31 -16.78
CA GLU A 165 -3.30 -4.91 -17.03
C GLU A 165 -2.64 -5.37 -15.71
N GLU A 166 -2.80 -4.61 -14.62
CA GLU A 166 -2.28 -5.00 -13.31
C GLU A 166 -3.06 -6.20 -12.74
N TYR A 167 -4.38 -6.27 -12.91
CA TYR A 167 -5.17 -7.46 -12.57
C TYR A 167 -4.78 -8.69 -13.41
N ALA A 168 -4.55 -8.51 -14.71
CA ALA A 168 -4.11 -9.59 -15.59
C ALA A 168 -2.71 -10.10 -15.21
N GLU A 169 -1.77 -9.19 -14.91
CA GLU A 169 -0.42 -9.55 -14.45
C GLU A 169 -0.47 -10.27 -13.09
N ALA A 170 -1.34 -9.83 -12.17
CA ALA A 170 -1.55 -10.50 -10.89
C ALA A 170 -2.02 -11.95 -11.05
N ARG A 171 -3.05 -12.18 -11.88
CA ARG A 171 -3.55 -13.54 -12.18
C ARG A 171 -2.47 -14.41 -12.82
N LYS A 172 -1.69 -13.85 -13.74
CA LYS A 172 -0.59 -14.53 -14.41
C LYS A 172 0.52 -14.93 -13.43
N ASN A 173 0.88 -14.05 -12.51
CA ASN A 173 1.93 -14.33 -11.53
C ASN A 173 1.47 -15.34 -10.48
N LEU A 174 0.23 -15.25 -10.00
CA LEU A 174 -0.38 -16.26 -9.14
C LEU A 174 -0.45 -17.63 -9.83
N ALA A 175 -0.80 -17.67 -11.12
CA ALA A 175 -0.83 -18.92 -11.88
C ALA A 175 0.54 -19.58 -12.02
N LYS A 176 1.65 -18.83 -12.06
CA LYS A 176 3.02 -19.39 -12.10
C LYS A 176 3.38 -20.20 -10.85
N VAL A 177 2.74 -19.91 -9.73
CA VAL A 177 2.93 -20.59 -8.45
C VAL A 177 1.69 -21.42 -8.07
N ASP A 178 0.86 -21.80 -9.05
CA ASP A 178 -0.37 -22.58 -8.86
C ASP A 178 -1.31 -21.98 -7.79
N TRP A 179 -1.33 -20.66 -7.64
CA TRP A 179 -2.07 -19.92 -6.62
C TRP A 179 -1.68 -20.32 -5.17
N ALA A 180 -0.50 -20.88 -4.98
CA ALA A 180 0.05 -21.25 -3.68
C ALA A 180 1.08 -20.19 -3.24
N VAL A 181 0.71 -19.39 -2.26
CA VAL A 181 1.56 -18.36 -1.65
C VAL A 181 1.50 -18.50 -0.14
N ASP A 182 2.53 -18.09 0.58
CA ASP A 182 2.53 -18.20 2.03
C ASP A 182 1.87 -16.99 2.68
N TYR A 183 2.14 -15.81 2.12
CA TYR A 183 1.65 -14.52 2.62
C TYR A 183 1.01 -13.70 1.50
N VAL A 184 -0.08 -13.03 1.84
CA VAL A 184 -0.72 -12.02 0.98
C VAL A 184 -0.61 -10.67 1.69
N ILE A 185 -0.03 -9.68 1.03
CA ILE A 185 0.10 -8.31 1.53
C ILE A 185 -0.65 -7.38 0.60
N THR A 186 -1.69 -6.73 1.12
CA THR A 186 -2.51 -5.78 0.36
C THR A 186 -2.70 -4.50 1.16
N HIS A 187 -3.24 -3.45 0.52
CA HIS A 187 -3.66 -2.28 1.29
C HIS A 187 -5.10 -2.45 1.76
N CYS A 188 -6.05 -2.68 0.87
CA CYS A 188 -7.42 -2.98 1.28
C CYS A 188 -7.68 -4.51 1.38
N ALA A 189 -8.89 -4.87 1.79
CA ALA A 189 -9.32 -6.24 2.06
C ALA A 189 -10.20 -6.82 0.93
N PRO A 190 -10.38 -8.16 0.87
CA PRO A 190 -11.39 -8.81 0.04
C PRO A 190 -12.81 -8.31 0.34
N THR A 191 -13.70 -8.33 -0.66
CA THR A 191 -15.09 -7.84 -0.53
C THR A 191 -15.80 -8.33 0.72
N SER A 192 -15.70 -9.61 1.06
CA SER A 192 -16.37 -10.17 2.24
C SER A 192 -15.89 -9.60 3.58
N ILE A 193 -14.67 -9.06 3.63
CA ILE A 193 -14.11 -8.36 4.79
C ILE A 193 -14.38 -6.85 4.65
N ALA A 194 -14.12 -6.27 3.49
CA ALA A 194 -14.30 -4.85 3.23
C ALA A 194 -15.72 -4.36 3.52
N LEU A 195 -16.75 -5.14 3.20
CA LEU A 195 -18.15 -4.81 3.50
C LEU A 195 -18.45 -4.72 5.02
N ILE A 196 -17.66 -5.38 5.85
CA ILE A 196 -17.82 -5.32 7.32
C ILE A 196 -17.01 -4.16 7.88
N GLU A 197 -15.80 -3.96 7.38
CA GLU A 197 -14.85 -2.95 7.87
C GLU A 197 -15.18 -1.55 7.36
N ASN A 198 -15.65 -1.46 6.12
CA ASN A 198 -15.96 -0.18 5.48
C ASN A 198 -17.36 0.30 5.88
N ARG A 199 -17.42 1.52 6.42
CA ARG A 199 -18.70 2.18 6.80
C ARG A 199 -19.62 2.46 5.60
N HIS A 200 -19.08 2.46 4.38
CA HIS A 200 -19.83 2.70 3.15
C HIS A 200 -20.43 1.42 2.55
N ASN A 201 -20.02 0.23 3.01
CA ASN A 201 -20.52 -1.08 2.58
C ASN A 201 -20.59 -1.23 1.05
N GLU A 202 -19.59 -0.72 0.34
CA GLU A 202 -19.51 -0.79 -1.12
C GLU A 202 -18.37 -1.71 -1.55
N ALA A 203 -18.70 -2.67 -2.43
CA ALA A 203 -17.71 -3.42 -3.18
C ALA A 203 -17.20 -2.57 -4.35
N ASP A 204 -15.98 -2.82 -4.78
CA ASP A 204 -15.36 -2.21 -5.93
C ASP A 204 -14.51 -3.24 -6.70
N PRO A 205 -14.03 -2.94 -7.93
CA PRO A 205 -13.29 -3.90 -8.73
C PRO A 205 -12.05 -4.47 -8.03
N LEU A 206 -11.39 -3.70 -7.15
CA LEU A 206 -10.22 -4.18 -6.41
C LEU A 206 -10.62 -5.13 -5.29
N THR A 207 -11.61 -4.78 -4.47
CA THR A 207 -12.09 -5.68 -3.41
C THR A 207 -12.65 -6.97 -3.98
N ASP A 208 -13.32 -6.93 -5.15
CA ASP A 208 -13.82 -8.11 -5.85
C ASP A 208 -12.69 -8.98 -6.41
N PHE A 209 -11.63 -8.37 -6.97
CA PHE A 209 -10.43 -9.11 -7.36
C PHE A 209 -9.75 -9.77 -6.14
N LEU A 210 -9.65 -9.05 -5.03
CA LEU A 210 -9.09 -9.62 -3.80
C LEU A 210 -9.98 -10.75 -3.25
N GLN A 211 -11.30 -10.68 -3.47
CA GLN A 211 -12.20 -11.80 -3.15
C GLN A 211 -11.91 -13.03 -4.04
N GLU A 212 -11.65 -12.85 -5.34
CA GLU A 212 -11.19 -13.94 -6.21
C GLU A 212 -9.90 -14.57 -5.66
N VAL A 213 -8.92 -13.75 -5.25
CA VAL A 213 -7.67 -14.25 -4.65
C VAL A 213 -7.95 -15.03 -3.36
N LYS A 214 -8.82 -14.52 -2.49
CA LYS A 214 -9.20 -15.19 -1.22
C LYS A 214 -9.82 -16.56 -1.45
N GLU A 215 -10.62 -16.72 -2.50
CA GLU A 215 -11.34 -17.96 -2.80
C GLU A 215 -10.47 -18.98 -3.53
N ARG A 216 -9.47 -18.55 -4.30
CA ARG A 216 -8.66 -19.41 -5.16
C ARG A 216 -7.29 -19.72 -4.61
N ALA A 217 -6.68 -18.78 -3.90
CA ALA A 217 -5.31 -18.96 -3.44
C ALA A 217 -5.23 -19.78 -2.15
N HIS A 218 -4.15 -20.54 -2.04
CA HIS A 218 -3.75 -21.20 -0.81
C HIS A 218 -2.71 -20.32 -0.12
N TYR A 219 -3.01 -19.83 1.10
CA TYR A 219 -2.11 -18.99 1.87
C TYR A 219 -2.22 -19.28 3.36
N HIS A 220 -1.17 -18.89 4.11
CA HIS A 220 -1.16 -18.98 5.56
C HIS A 220 -1.78 -17.75 6.20
N TYR A 221 -1.29 -16.55 5.82
CA TYR A 221 -1.76 -15.28 6.37
C TYR A 221 -1.96 -14.23 5.28
N TRP A 222 -2.93 -13.37 5.52
CA TRP A 222 -3.22 -12.18 4.74
C TRP A 222 -3.15 -10.96 5.66
N LEU A 223 -2.21 -10.05 5.40
CA LEU A 223 -2.02 -8.84 6.19
C LEU A 223 -2.37 -7.62 5.33
N PHE A 224 -3.13 -6.69 5.90
CA PHE A 224 -3.62 -5.53 5.16
C PHE A 224 -3.78 -4.32 6.08
N GLY A 225 -3.86 -3.09 5.51
CA GLY A 225 -4.02 -1.81 6.18
C GLY A 225 -5.38 -1.16 5.94
N HIS A 226 -5.38 0.14 5.61
CA HIS A 226 -6.51 0.94 5.15
C HIS A 226 -7.56 1.31 6.20
N TYR A 227 -7.91 0.42 7.10
CA TYR A 227 -9.02 0.62 8.05
C TYR A 227 -8.56 1.15 9.42
N HIS A 228 -7.27 1.46 9.58
CA HIS A 228 -6.66 2.10 10.74
C HIS A 228 -7.00 1.41 12.08
N ASP A 229 -6.82 0.10 12.13
CA ASP A 229 -6.97 -0.70 13.34
C ASP A 229 -5.91 -1.80 13.39
N ASN A 230 -5.69 -2.38 14.58
CA ASN A 230 -4.76 -3.48 14.80
C ASN A 230 -5.51 -4.66 15.42
N ARG A 231 -5.92 -5.63 14.59
CA ARG A 231 -6.63 -6.82 15.06
C ARG A 231 -6.60 -7.98 14.07
N ALA A 232 -6.71 -9.19 14.57
CA ALA A 232 -7.07 -10.32 13.76
C ALA A 232 -8.57 -10.26 13.43
N ILE A 233 -8.92 -10.33 12.14
CA ILE A 233 -10.31 -10.43 11.67
C ILE A 233 -10.79 -11.87 11.86
N ASP A 234 -9.92 -12.82 11.53
CA ASP A 234 -10.10 -14.26 11.73
C ASP A 234 -8.71 -14.92 11.88
N GLU A 235 -8.65 -16.25 11.77
CA GLU A 235 -7.42 -17.03 11.95
C GLU A 235 -6.31 -16.73 10.93
N LYS A 236 -6.65 -16.13 9.77
CA LYS A 236 -5.73 -15.85 8.67
C LYS A 236 -5.60 -14.39 8.29
N HIS A 237 -6.63 -13.57 8.54
CA HIS A 237 -6.70 -12.19 8.08
C HIS A 237 -6.36 -11.24 9.22
N ILE A 238 -5.32 -10.44 9.04
CA ILE A 238 -4.76 -9.55 10.07
C ILE A 238 -4.79 -8.12 9.54
N LEU A 239 -5.59 -7.28 10.17
CA LEU A 239 -5.62 -5.85 9.94
C LEU A 239 -4.52 -5.19 10.77
N LEU A 240 -3.71 -4.37 10.11
CA LEU A 240 -2.59 -3.66 10.73
C LEU A 240 -2.70 -2.15 10.49
N TRP A 241 -2.34 -1.41 11.50
CA TRP A 241 -2.11 0.02 11.42
C TRP A 241 -0.69 0.34 11.94
N GLU A 242 -0.54 0.61 13.25
CA GLU A 242 0.72 1.08 13.82
C GLU A 242 1.63 -0.06 14.29
N GLN A 243 1.08 -1.23 14.53
CA GLN A 243 1.86 -2.38 14.99
C GLN A 243 2.84 -2.87 13.91
N ILE A 244 4.00 -3.32 14.37
CA ILE A 244 4.97 -4.04 13.55
C ILE A 244 4.96 -5.49 14.02
N VAL A 245 4.58 -6.40 13.12
CA VAL A 245 4.40 -7.82 13.42
C VAL A 245 5.45 -8.63 12.70
N GLN A 246 6.18 -9.48 13.42
CA GLN A 246 7.09 -10.44 12.79
C GLN A 246 6.28 -11.59 12.17
N VAL A 247 6.57 -11.90 10.91
CA VAL A 247 5.94 -13.01 10.17
C VAL A 247 6.92 -14.15 9.87
N ILE A 248 8.24 -13.86 9.84
CA ILE A 248 9.34 -14.82 9.68
C ILE A 248 10.50 -14.43 10.58
#